data_5dbd8b7c3207bc3fa67085ddd7c769c9
#
_entry.id   5dbd8b7c3207bc3fa67085ddd7c769c9
#
_cell.length_a   1.000
_cell.length_b   1.000
_cell.length_c   1.000
_cell.angle_alpha   90.00
_cell.angle_beta   90.00
_cell.angle_gamma   90.00
#
_symmetry.space_group_name_H-M   'P 1'
#
loop_
_entity.id
_entity.type
_entity.pdbx_description
1 polymer ?
#
loop_
_entity_poly.entity_id
_entity_poly.type
_entity_poly.pdbx_seq_one_letter_code
_entity_poly.pdbx_strand_id
1 'polypeptide(L)'
;MAKKMKTNFDYDMAVIGAGASGLAAALTAACMAPELSVAVFEKKETEGKKLSAAGNGRCNLSNIRCEHLEEVMDFFGKAGIAVRKDEEGRLYPYSEEAGEVTSLLTAGAESRGVKIHLNSEITGMEALPEGGFLLFACGKKSEPGAETVRARTVLIAAGGKSYASMGTTGDGYVMARKLGHDVTGLVPALTAVEVSEDITALKGARVKAEACLYRNGEMIFSERGEVQFRADSLSGICIMNMSRYIRRGADYRIGLNITADFSRAELETILRNKLSLKGLSAAEALKTLVRHQLAFTVLKQAGIEPDEEGLSILADAGRLEKLADALTCMKFKVKGLKGWNEAQVTAGGVKLSQVDHMTMESKLVPGLFFSGEVLDYDGPCGGYNLHHAWLTGIRAGKGMALKCTESIR
;
A
#
# COMPACT_ATOMS: atom_id res chain seq x y z
N MET A 1 3.66 51.02 2.18
CA MET A 1 4.55 49.98 2.73
C MET A 1 3.88 49.43 3.99
N ALA A 2 3.15 48.33 3.88
CA ALA A 2 2.55 47.65 5.03
C ALA A 2 3.67 47.06 5.88
N LYS A 3 3.74 47.45 7.15
CA LYS A 3 4.66 46.88 8.14
C LYS A 3 4.35 45.40 8.26
N LYS A 4 5.23 44.51 7.75
CA LYS A 4 5.17 43.08 8.01
C LYS A 4 5.13 42.91 9.54
N MET A 5 3.99 42.58 10.11
CA MET A 5 3.91 42.14 11.51
C MET A 5 4.91 41.00 11.65
N LYS A 6 5.88 41.12 12.56
CA LYS A 6 6.81 40.04 12.90
C LYS A 6 5.96 38.87 13.40
N THR A 7 5.74 37.89 12.54
CA THR A 7 5.14 36.63 12.97
C THR A 7 6.13 35.93 13.89
N ASN A 8 5.68 35.46 15.06
CA ASN A 8 6.48 34.66 16.00
C ASN A 8 6.80 33.26 15.45
N PHE A 9 6.56 33.00 14.15
CA PHE A 9 6.74 31.75 13.48
C PHE A 9 7.88 31.81 12.46
N ASP A 10 8.69 30.75 12.39
CA ASP A 10 9.74 30.59 11.38
C ASP A 10 9.13 30.27 10.01
N TYR A 11 8.00 29.53 10.01
CA TYR A 11 7.23 29.18 8.83
C TYR A 11 5.72 29.30 9.09
N ASP A 12 4.97 29.71 8.07
CA ASP A 12 3.51 29.64 8.11
C ASP A 12 3.02 28.19 8.03
N MET A 13 3.75 27.37 7.27
CA MET A 13 3.41 25.96 7.05
C MET A 13 4.64 25.07 7.14
N ALA A 14 4.59 24.04 8.01
CA ALA A 14 5.59 23.00 8.10
C ALA A 14 5.00 21.64 7.67
N VAL A 15 5.67 20.94 6.77
CA VAL A 15 5.31 19.62 6.28
C VAL A 15 6.32 18.60 6.78
N ILE A 16 5.88 17.55 7.46
CA ILE A 16 6.74 16.48 7.98
C ILE A 16 6.70 15.30 7.02
N GLY A 17 7.76 15.12 6.26
CA GLY A 17 7.95 14.09 5.24
C GLY A 17 7.84 14.63 3.81
N ALA A 18 8.88 14.40 3.00
CA ALA A 18 8.97 14.76 1.58
C ALA A 18 8.57 13.56 0.68
N GLY A 19 7.55 12.79 1.06
CA GLY A 19 6.94 11.75 0.24
C GLY A 19 5.89 12.31 -0.72
N ALA A 20 5.16 11.43 -1.41
CA ALA A 20 4.12 11.79 -2.38
C ALA A 20 3.13 12.84 -1.83
N SER A 21 2.54 12.58 -0.67
CA SER A 21 1.54 13.47 -0.08
C SER A 21 2.13 14.80 0.42
N GLY A 22 3.35 14.76 1.00
CA GLY A 22 4.01 15.97 1.50
C GLY A 22 4.43 16.92 0.37
N LEU A 23 5.04 16.39 -0.71
CA LEU A 23 5.40 17.18 -1.89
C LEU A 23 4.15 17.75 -2.59
N ALA A 24 3.08 16.94 -2.73
CA ALA A 24 1.84 17.43 -3.29
C ALA A 24 1.21 18.56 -2.46
N ALA A 25 1.24 18.43 -1.14
CA ALA A 25 0.74 19.47 -0.24
C ALA A 25 1.56 20.76 -0.33
N ALA A 26 2.88 20.64 -0.24
CA ALA A 26 3.78 21.81 -0.29
C ALA A 26 3.66 22.56 -1.61
N LEU A 27 3.67 21.85 -2.74
CA LEU A 27 3.51 22.46 -4.07
C LEU A 27 2.13 23.13 -4.22
N THR A 28 1.05 22.45 -3.79
CA THR A 28 -0.32 22.99 -3.85
C THR A 28 -0.43 24.27 -3.02
N ALA A 29 0.09 24.27 -1.80
CA ALA A 29 0.05 25.41 -0.92
C ALA A 29 0.84 26.61 -1.47
N ALA A 30 2.06 26.38 -1.97
CA ALA A 30 2.87 27.43 -2.56
C ALA A 30 2.26 28.00 -3.86
N CYS A 31 1.51 27.20 -4.62
CA CYS A 31 0.74 27.69 -5.78
C CYS A 31 -0.44 28.56 -5.38
N MET A 32 -1.13 28.23 -4.27
CA MET A 32 -2.35 28.95 -3.84
C MET A 32 -2.04 30.25 -3.09
N ALA A 33 -0.97 30.25 -2.28
CA ALA A 33 -0.61 31.37 -1.42
C ALA A 33 0.90 31.60 -1.46
N PRO A 34 1.42 32.17 -2.55
CA PRO A 34 2.85 32.34 -2.78
C PRO A 34 3.53 33.31 -1.79
N GLU A 35 2.75 34.06 -1.02
CA GLU A 35 3.24 34.93 0.05
C GLU A 35 3.57 34.19 1.34
N LEU A 36 3.06 32.96 1.52
CA LEU A 36 3.29 32.16 2.73
C LEU A 36 4.63 31.45 2.67
N SER A 37 5.28 31.36 3.82
CA SER A 37 6.50 30.60 3.99
C SER A 37 6.19 29.12 4.24
N VAL A 38 6.67 28.24 3.35
CA VAL A 38 6.48 26.78 3.42
C VAL A 38 7.80 26.07 3.61
N ALA A 39 7.87 25.17 4.60
CA ALA A 39 9.01 24.28 4.79
C ALA A 39 8.59 22.81 4.78
N VAL A 40 9.42 21.95 4.20
CA VAL A 40 9.29 20.49 4.22
C VAL A 40 10.50 19.92 4.96
N PHE A 41 10.27 19.05 5.95
CA PHE A 41 11.30 18.38 6.73
C PHE A 41 11.35 16.90 6.37
N GLU A 42 12.46 16.44 5.82
CA GLU A 42 12.70 15.05 5.43
C GLU A 42 13.90 14.49 6.19
N LYS A 43 13.71 13.38 6.88
CA LYS A 43 14.76 12.74 7.67
C LYS A 43 15.84 12.04 6.85
N LYS A 44 15.56 11.74 5.59
CA LYS A 44 16.51 11.10 4.67
C LYS A 44 17.33 12.14 3.92
N GLU A 45 18.39 11.64 3.29
CA GLU A 45 19.29 12.41 2.44
C GLU A 45 18.69 12.80 1.08
N THR A 46 17.55 12.19 0.72
CA THR A 46 16.80 12.49 -0.50
C THR A 46 15.30 12.42 -0.23
N GLU A 47 14.56 13.23 -0.92
CA GLU A 47 13.11 13.24 -0.95
C GLU A 47 12.55 12.04 -1.71
N GLY A 48 11.29 11.67 -1.44
CA GLY A 48 10.51 10.73 -2.23
C GLY A 48 11.05 9.31 -2.35
N LYS A 49 11.92 8.82 -1.46
CA LYS A 49 12.53 7.47 -1.56
C LYS A 49 11.53 6.35 -1.84
N LYS A 50 10.41 6.31 -1.10
CA LYS A 50 9.37 5.30 -1.29
C LYS A 50 8.61 5.54 -2.61
N LEU A 51 8.42 6.79 -3.00
CA LEU A 51 7.78 7.16 -4.28
C LEU A 51 8.63 6.70 -5.47
N SER A 52 9.94 6.96 -5.44
CA SER A 52 10.88 6.56 -6.50
C SER A 52 10.99 5.03 -6.67
N ALA A 53 10.64 4.24 -5.66
CA ALA A 53 10.57 2.78 -5.74
C ALA A 53 9.18 2.25 -6.13
N ALA A 54 8.15 3.11 -6.22
CA ALA A 54 6.78 2.69 -6.46
C ALA A 54 6.60 2.10 -7.87
N GLY A 55 5.73 1.08 -7.99
CA GLY A 55 5.43 0.45 -9.27
C GLY A 55 6.65 -0.20 -9.94
N ASN A 56 7.59 -0.75 -9.16
CA ASN A 56 8.88 -1.27 -9.64
C ASN A 56 9.71 -0.20 -10.38
N GLY A 57 9.74 1.02 -9.87
CA GLY A 57 10.45 2.16 -10.44
C GLY A 57 9.68 2.92 -11.53
N ARG A 58 8.47 2.45 -11.92
CA ARG A 58 7.66 3.10 -12.96
C ARG A 58 6.68 4.15 -12.42
N CYS A 59 6.44 4.19 -11.12
CA CYS A 59 5.46 5.04 -10.44
C CYS A 59 4.02 4.82 -10.92
N ASN A 60 3.33 3.84 -10.37
CA ASN A 60 1.88 3.70 -10.58
C ASN A 60 1.14 4.82 -9.84
N LEU A 61 0.97 5.97 -10.51
CA LEU A 61 0.47 7.22 -9.94
C LEU A 61 -0.95 7.09 -9.39
N SER A 62 -1.82 6.37 -10.11
CA SER A 62 -3.24 6.30 -9.80
C SER A 62 -3.92 5.17 -10.59
N ASN A 63 -5.26 5.10 -10.51
CA ASN A 63 -6.10 4.22 -11.31
C ASN A 63 -7.36 4.97 -11.76
N ILE A 64 -7.85 4.67 -12.97
CA ILE A 64 -9.08 5.30 -13.51
C ILE A 64 -10.33 5.02 -12.67
N ARG A 65 -10.28 4.01 -11.77
CA ARG A 65 -11.38 3.63 -10.86
C ARG A 65 -11.32 4.36 -9.52
N CYS A 66 -10.33 5.23 -9.31
CA CYS A 66 -10.21 6.01 -8.08
C CYS A 66 -11.24 7.13 -8.06
N GLU A 67 -11.82 7.37 -6.88
CA GLU A 67 -12.72 8.50 -6.64
C GLU A 67 -11.94 9.82 -6.71
N HIS A 68 -12.58 10.91 -7.13
CA HIS A 68 -11.97 12.25 -7.25
C HIS A 68 -10.71 12.27 -8.14
N LEU A 69 -10.67 11.41 -9.17
CA LEU A 69 -9.53 11.30 -10.08
C LEU A 69 -9.21 12.65 -10.76
N GLU A 70 -10.23 13.43 -11.08
CA GLU A 70 -10.11 14.74 -11.72
C GLU A 70 -9.27 15.74 -10.89
N GLU A 71 -9.37 15.73 -9.55
CA GLU A 71 -8.55 16.59 -8.68
C GLU A 71 -7.05 16.23 -8.80
N VAL A 72 -6.75 14.95 -8.86
CA VAL A 72 -5.39 14.44 -8.96
C VAL A 72 -4.82 14.65 -10.36
N MET A 73 -5.63 14.47 -11.40
CA MET A 73 -5.22 14.72 -12.78
C MET A 73 -4.99 16.21 -13.08
N ASP A 74 -5.82 17.10 -12.53
CA ASP A 74 -5.60 18.55 -12.59
C ASP A 74 -4.28 18.97 -11.93
N PHE A 75 -3.99 18.39 -10.76
CA PHE A 75 -2.70 18.59 -10.09
C PHE A 75 -1.52 18.13 -10.95
N PHE A 76 -1.58 16.94 -11.54
CA PHE A 76 -0.51 16.44 -12.42
C PHE A 76 -0.33 17.33 -13.66
N GLY A 77 -1.44 17.76 -14.28
CA GLY A 77 -1.39 18.69 -15.41
C GLY A 77 -0.70 20.00 -15.05
N LYS A 78 -1.04 20.60 -13.91
CA LYS A 78 -0.42 21.85 -13.40
C LYS A 78 1.04 21.66 -12.98
N ALA A 79 1.40 20.48 -12.51
CA ALA A 79 2.79 20.12 -12.18
C ALA A 79 3.63 19.74 -13.41
N GLY A 80 3.02 19.67 -14.62
CA GLY A 80 3.72 19.29 -15.85
C GLY A 80 3.96 17.78 -16.02
N ILE A 81 3.26 16.93 -15.25
CA ILE A 81 3.39 15.48 -15.34
C ILE A 81 2.44 14.94 -16.41
N ALA A 82 2.98 14.50 -17.53
CA ALA A 82 2.23 13.77 -18.55
C ALA A 82 1.92 12.35 -18.09
N VAL A 83 0.66 11.93 -18.23
CA VAL A 83 0.16 10.65 -17.71
C VAL A 83 -0.37 9.78 -18.83
N ARG A 84 -0.08 8.47 -18.80
CA ARG A 84 -0.67 7.47 -19.67
C ARG A 84 -1.36 6.36 -18.88
N LYS A 85 -2.36 5.74 -19.50
CA LYS A 85 -3.13 4.62 -18.95
C LYS A 85 -2.66 3.31 -19.58
N ASP A 86 -2.56 2.25 -18.77
CA ASP A 86 -2.40 0.87 -19.25
C ASP A 86 -3.76 0.16 -19.46
N GLU A 87 -3.71 -1.09 -19.91
CA GLU A 87 -4.90 -1.92 -20.19
C GLU A 87 -5.73 -2.22 -18.92
N GLU A 88 -5.11 -2.22 -17.74
CA GLU A 88 -5.76 -2.48 -16.47
C GLU A 88 -6.29 -1.20 -15.79
N GLY A 89 -6.15 -0.05 -16.46
CA GLY A 89 -6.61 1.24 -15.97
C GLY A 89 -5.66 1.91 -14.97
N ARG A 90 -4.45 1.39 -14.81
CA ARG A 90 -3.41 2.02 -13.98
C ARG A 90 -2.81 3.20 -14.74
N LEU A 91 -2.47 4.25 -13.99
CA LEU A 91 -1.92 5.49 -14.52
C LEU A 91 -0.44 5.62 -14.15
N TYR A 92 0.38 5.89 -15.15
CA TYR A 92 1.83 6.06 -15.01
C TYR A 92 2.28 7.39 -15.59
N PRO A 93 3.41 7.97 -15.14
CA PRO A 93 4.06 9.03 -15.91
C PRO A 93 4.41 8.49 -17.29
N TYR A 94 4.41 9.35 -18.31
CA TYR A 94 4.64 8.92 -19.67
C TYR A 94 6.02 8.29 -19.87
N SER A 95 7.03 8.74 -19.10
CA SER A 95 8.38 8.18 -19.06
C SER A 95 8.49 6.82 -18.37
N GLU A 96 7.52 6.48 -17.52
CA GLU A 96 7.59 5.33 -16.58
C GLU A 96 8.79 5.37 -15.62
N GLU A 97 9.27 6.56 -15.26
CA GLU A 97 10.37 6.77 -14.34
C GLU A 97 9.91 7.49 -13.07
N ALA A 98 9.83 6.76 -11.96
CA ALA A 98 9.34 7.27 -10.69
C ALA A 98 10.23 8.39 -10.11
N GLY A 99 11.54 8.32 -10.34
CA GLY A 99 12.49 9.34 -9.89
C GLY A 99 12.24 10.71 -10.54
N GLU A 100 11.82 10.74 -11.81
CA GLU A 100 11.50 11.99 -12.51
C GLU A 100 10.28 12.69 -11.94
N VAL A 101 9.26 11.92 -11.52
CA VAL A 101 8.09 12.47 -10.83
C VAL A 101 8.51 13.17 -9.54
N THR A 102 9.36 12.54 -8.73
CA THR A 102 9.89 13.13 -7.50
C THR A 102 10.66 14.40 -7.80
N SER A 103 11.62 14.34 -8.72
CA SER A 103 12.48 15.49 -9.08
C SER A 103 11.67 16.67 -9.60
N LEU A 104 10.66 16.43 -10.43
CA LEU A 104 9.81 17.48 -10.99
C LEU A 104 8.96 18.16 -9.90
N LEU A 105 8.37 17.38 -8.98
CA LEU A 105 7.59 17.92 -7.87
C LEU A 105 8.47 18.75 -6.90
N THR A 106 9.67 18.27 -6.60
CA THR A 106 10.68 18.96 -5.78
C THR A 106 11.07 20.29 -6.43
N ALA A 107 11.52 20.26 -7.69
CA ALA A 107 11.90 21.48 -8.41
C ALA A 107 10.73 22.47 -8.54
N GLY A 108 9.50 21.95 -8.77
CA GLY A 108 8.30 22.78 -8.82
C GLY A 108 7.98 23.46 -7.50
N ALA A 109 8.20 22.80 -6.36
CA ALA A 109 8.01 23.37 -5.04
C ALA A 109 9.10 24.40 -4.71
N GLU A 110 10.38 24.07 -4.94
CA GLU A 110 11.52 24.96 -4.69
C GLU A 110 11.46 26.24 -5.54
N SER A 111 11.07 26.13 -6.81
CA SER A 111 10.89 27.29 -7.70
C SER A 111 9.84 28.29 -7.20
N ARG A 112 8.95 27.85 -6.30
CA ARG A 112 7.92 28.66 -5.63
C ARG A 112 8.28 29.06 -4.20
N GLY A 113 9.55 28.90 -3.81
CA GLY A 113 10.07 29.33 -2.52
C GLY A 113 9.85 28.35 -1.38
N VAL A 114 9.40 27.12 -1.63
CA VAL A 114 9.35 26.06 -0.61
C VAL A 114 10.77 25.68 -0.20
N LYS A 115 11.04 25.66 1.10
CA LYS A 115 12.34 25.22 1.64
C LYS A 115 12.24 23.74 2.00
N ILE A 116 13.09 22.91 1.39
CA ILE A 116 13.18 21.48 1.69
C ILE A 116 14.42 21.22 2.51
N HIS A 117 14.22 20.77 3.76
CA HIS A 117 15.27 20.42 4.71
C HIS A 117 15.48 18.91 4.71
N LEU A 118 16.52 18.43 4.02
CA LEU A 118 16.94 17.04 4.02
C LEU A 118 17.80 16.71 5.25
N ASN A 119 17.86 15.42 5.63
CA ASN A 119 18.53 14.98 6.85
C ASN A 119 18.03 15.71 8.11
N SER A 120 16.77 16.13 8.11
CA SER A 120 16.13 16.88 9.17
C SER A 120 14.92 16.10 9.70
N GLU A 121 15.17 15.31 10.74
CA GLU A 121 14.13 14.48 11.37
C GLU A 121 13.35 15.29 12.40
N ILE A 122 12.04 15.37 12.25
CA ILE A 122 11.15 15.85 13.30
C ILE A 122 10.87 14.71 14.26
N THR A 123 11.47 14.80 15.45
CA THR A 123 11.38 13.77 16.50
C THR A 123 10.16 13.93 17.42
N GLY A 124 9.54 15.11 17.37
CA GLY A 124 8.36 15.44 18.16
C GLY A 124 7.83 16.83 17.85
N MET A 125 6.65 17.11 18.38
CA MET A 125 6.03 18.43 18.32
C MET A 125 5.11 18.68 19.50
N GLU A 126 4.84 19.95 19.80
CA GLU A 126 3.91 20.42 20.80
C GLU A 126 3.01 21.52 20.21
N ALA A 127 1.73 21.50 20.54
CA ALA A 127 0.82 22.61 20.23
C ALA A 127 1.08 23.75 21.23
N LEU A 128 1.20 24.98 20.71
CA LEU A 128 1.46 26.15 21.55
C LEU A 128 0.15 26.75 22.07
N PRO A 129 0.10 27.22 23.35
CA PRO A 129 -1.10 27.82 23.93
C PRO A 129 -1.61 29.04 23.13
N GLU A 130 -0.72 29.81 22.53
CA GLU A 130 -1.01 30.96 21.69
C GLU A 130 -1.41 30.60 20.26
N GLY A 131 -1.47 29.32 19.93
CA GLY A 131 -1.70 28.77 18.59
C GLY A 131 -0.42 28.46 17.84
N GLY A 132 -0.52 27.56 16.87
CA GLY A 132 0.62 27.01 16.15
C GLY A 132 1.38 25.91 16.91
N PHE A 133 2.58 25.58 16.47
CA PHE A 133 3.34 24.41 16.91
C PHE A 133 4.81 24.73 17.10
N LEU A 134 5.42 24.05 18.08
CA LEU A 134 6.85 23.93 18.26
C LEU A 134 7.29 22.53 17.80
N LEU A 135 8.15 22.46 16.78
CA LEU A 135 8.72 21.23 16.24
C LEU A 135 10.12 21.02 16.78
N PHE A 136 10.47 19.78 17.12
CA PHE A 136 11.82 19.40 17.55
C PHE A 136 12.52 18.70 16.38
N ALA A 137 13.39 19.43 15.69
CA ALA A 137 14.16 18.93 14.55
C ALA A 137 15.54 18.43 15.04
N CYS A 138 15.93 17.26 14.53
CA CYS A 138 17.28 16.72 14.72
C CYS A 138 17.99 16.67 13.38
N GLY A 139 19.10 17.37 13.24
CA GLY A 139 19.95 17.37 12.05
C GLY A 139 20.82 16.12 11.92
N LYS A 140 21.85 16.15 11.07
CA LYS A 140 22.82 15.05 10.94
C LYS A 140 23.39 14.66 12.30
N LYS A 141 23.61 13.37 12.53
CA LYS A 141 24.20 12.77 13.76
C LYS A 141 25.53 13.40 14.21
N SER A 142 26.16 14.23 13.38
CA SER A 142 27.43 14.93 13.64
C SER A 142 27.29 16.28 14.38
N GLU A 143 26.07 16.84 14.48
CA GLU A 143 25.82 18.10 15.19
C GLU A 143 24.82 17.81 16.34
N PRO A 144 25.29 17.65 17.59
CA PRO A 144 24.40 17.47 18.73
C PRO A 144 23.74 18.83 19.09
N GLY A 145 22.47 18.95 18.78
CA GLY A 145 21.59 20.06 19.13
C GLY A 145 20.22 19.85 18.48
N ALA A 146 19.17 19.69 19.29
CA ALA A 146 17.82 19.74 18.76
C ALA A 146 17.52 21.18 18.38
N GLU A 147 17.36 21.44 17.09
CA GLU A 147 16.88 22.73 16.59
C GLU A 147 15.35 22.77 16.77
N THR A 148 14.83 23.88 17.28
CA THR A 148 13.39 24.08 17.38
C THR A 148 12.90 24.97 16.26
N VAL A 149 11.75 24.58 15.67
CA VAL A 149 11.10 25.32 14.59
C VAL A 149 9.66 25.64 15.00
N ARG A 150 9.29 26.91 14.90
CA ARG A 150 7.92 27.36 15.16
C ARG A 150 7.15 27.45 13.84
N ALA A 151 6.01 26.77 13.76
CA ALA A 151 5.14 26.80 12.57
C ALA A 151 3.70 27.14 12.95
N ARG A 152 3.03 27.92 12.11
CA ARG A 152 1.60 28.28 12.32
C ARG A 152 0.70 27.06 12.11
N THR A 153 0.96 26.29 11.06
CA THR A 153 0.25 25.04 10.75
C THR A 153 1.24 23.92 10.48
N VAL A 154 0.85 22.68 10.76
CA VAL A 154 1.70 21.50 10.55
C VAL A 154 0.93 20.42 9.84
N LEU A 155 1.56 19.80 8.82
CA LEU A 155 1.11 18.59 8.15
C LEU A 155 1.97 17.41 8.54
N ILE A 156 1.35 16.36 9.08
CA ILE A 156 1.99 15.05 9.24
C ILE A 156 1.78 14.24 7.96
N ALA A 157 2.82 14.17 7.12
CA ALA A 157 2.90 13.41 5.86
C ALA A 157 4.01 12.34 5.94
N ALA A 158 4.27 11.81 7.14
CA ALA A 158 5.41 10.94 7.45
C ALA A 158 5.27 9.50 6.93
N GLY A 159 4.19 9.19 6.20
CA GLY A 159 3.91 7.86 5.69
C GLY A 159 3.51 6.86 6.78
N GLY A 160 3.59 5.57 6.45
CA GLY A 160 3.23 4.46 7.35
C GLY A 160 4.41 3.87 8.10
N LYS A 161 4.42 2.51 8.18
CA LYS A 161 5.45 1.73 8.87
C LYS A 161 6.15 0.70 7.96
N SER A 162 5.66 0.52 6.73
CA SER A 162 6.22 -0.41 5.75
C SER A 162 7.45 0.19 5.06
N TYR A 163 8.47 -0.65 4.76
CA TYR A 163 9.75 -0.23 4.18
C TYR A 163 10.51 0.83 5.01
N ALA A 164 10.83 0.49 6.25
CA ALA A 164 11.56 1.39 7.16
C ALA A 164 12.89 1.94 6.58
N SER A 165 13.58 1.17 5.73
CA SER A 165 14.78 1.61 5.01
C SER A 165 14.55 2.84 4.13
N MET A 166 13.31 3.04 3.66
CA MET A 166 12.91 4.18 2.83
C MET A 166 12.37 5.38 3.65
N GLY A 167 12.44 5.32 4.99
CA GLY A 167 12.08 6.44 5.87
C GLY A 167 10.74 6.30 6.60
N THR A 168 9.93 5.28 6.30
CA THR A 168 8.61 5.08 6.92
C THR A 168 8.71 4.17 8.15
N THR A 169 8.94 4.75 9.31
CA THR A 169 9.20 4.04 10.59
C THR A 169 8.02 4.11 11.57
N GLY A 170 6.96 4.85 11.19
CA GLY A 170 5.76 5.00 12.02
C GLY A 170 5.81 6.20 12.97
N ASP A 171 6.72 7.14 12.76
CA ASP A 171 6.90 8.33 13.61
C ASP A 171 5.66 9.21 13.63
N GLY A 172 4.99 9.35 12.49
CA GLY A 172 3.73 10.09 12.36
C GLY A 172 2.64 9.58 13.31
N TYR A 173 2.57 8.27 13.54
CA TYR A 173 1.60 7.69 14.48
C TYR A 173 1.93 8.02 15.94
N VAL A 174 3.22 8.11 16.28
CA VAL A 174 3.66 8.50 17.63
C VAL A 174 3.29 9.96 17.91
N MET A 175 3.56 10.84 16.94
CA MET A 175 3.20 12.26 17.03
C MET A 175 1.69 12.46 17.12
N ALA A 176 0.91 11.77 16.30
CA ALA A 176 -0.55 11.83 16.31
C ALA A 176 -1.13 11.41 17.68
N ARG A 177 -0.65 10.29 18.27
CA ARG A 177 -1.09 9.84 19.58
C ARG A 177 -0.76 10.84 20.71
N LYS A 178 0.43 11.44 20.68
CA LYS A 178 0.82 12.48 21.65
C LYS A 178 -0.10 13.68 21.62
N LEU A 179 -0.68 13.98 20.45
CA LEU A 179 -1.65 15.07 20.24
C LEU A 179 -3.10 14.60 20.41
N GLY A 180 -3.35 13.43 20.98
CA GLY A 180 -4.68 12.95 21.34
C GLY A 180 -5.45 12.20 20.25
N HIS A 181 -4.83 11.88 19.11
CA HIS A 181 -5.49 11.14 18.06
C HIS A 181 -5.44 9.63 18.30
N ASP A 182 -6.53 8.97 17.94
CA ASP A 182 -6.60 7.51 17.89
C ASP A 182 -5.88 6.99 16.66
N VAL A 183 -5.04 6.00 16.86
CA VAL A 183 -4.40 5.23 15.78
C VAL A 183 -4.86 3.80 15.89
N THR A 184 -5.52 3.29 14.86
CA THR A 184 -6.01 1.92 14.77
C THR A 184 -4.87 0.90 14.75
N GLY A 185 -5.20 -0.38 14.87
CA GLY A 185 -4.19 -1.44 14.91
C GLY A 185 -3.40 -1.52 13.60
N LEU A 186 -2.09 -1.29 13.69
CA LEU A 186 -1.20 -1.31 12.53
C LEU A 186 -0.79 -2.74 12.17
N VAL A 187 -1.00 -3.13 10.91
CA VAL A 187 -0.54 -4.41 10.36
C VAL A 187 0.11 -4.22 8.99
N PRO A 188 1.10 -5.05 8.62
CA PRO A 188 1.62 -5.04 7.26
C PRO A 188 0.52 -5.47 6.28
N ALA A 189 0.41 -4.79 5.13
CA ALA A 189 -0.58 -5.09 4.10
C ALA A 189 0.05 -5.02 2.71
N LEU A 190 -0.62 -5.59 1.72
CA LEU A 190 -0.08 -5.82 0.38
C LEU A 190 1.27 -6.56 0.46
N THR A 191 1.26 -7.70 1.15
CA THR A 191 2.44 -8.53 1.41
C THR A 191 2.15 -9.99 1.12
N ALA A 192 3.18 -10.81 1.05
CA ALA A 192 3.02 -12.26 0.92
C ALA A 192 2.42 -12.86 2.20
N VAL A 193 1.67 -13.95 2.05
CA VAL A 193 1.00 -14.67 3.14
C VAL A 193 1.74 -15.97 3.42
N GLU A 194 2.23 -16.11 4.65
CA GLU A 194 2.90 -17.32 5.12
C GLU A 194 1.87 -18.42 5.36
N VAL A 195 2.22 -19.65 4.93
CA VAL A 195 1.37 -20.82 5.09
C VAL A 195 2.04 -21.88 5.96
N SER A 196 1.22 -22.75 6.56
CA SER A 196 1.71 -23.80 7.48
C SER A 196 2.21 -25.03 6.74
N GLU A 197 1.71 -25.29 5.54
CA GLU A 197 2.09 -26.39 4.69
C GLU A 197 3.51 -26.22 4.15
N ASP A 198 4.26 -27.29 4.04
CA ASP A 198 5.53 -27.30 3.33
C ASP A 198 5.26 -27.20 1.82
N ILE A 199 5.56 -26.03 1.27
CA ILE A 199 5.43 -25.70 -0.15
C ILE A 199 6.80 -25.44 -0.82
N THR A 200 7.88 -25.86 -0.18
CA THR A 200 9.27 -25.63 -0.69
C THR A 200 9.44 -26.20 -2.10
N ALA A 201 8.84 -27.35 -2.38
CA ALA A 201 8.86 -27.97 -3.72
C ALA A 201 8.15 -27.14 -4.80
N LEU A 202 7.26 -26.21 -4.41
CA LEU A 202 6.55 -25.31 -5.32
C LEU A 202 7.28 -23.97 -5.53
N LYS A 203 8.40 -23.74 -4.87
CA LYS A 203 9.13 -22.45 -4.97
C LYS A 203 9.39 -22.06 -6.42
N GLY A 204 8.95 -20.85 -6.77
CA GLY A 204 9.08 -20.27 -8.12
C GLY A 204 7.93 -20.64 -9.08
N ALA A 205 7.05 -21.58 -8.70
CA ALA A 205 5.89 -21.87 -9.51
C ALA A 205 4.92 -20.68 -9.52
N ARG A 206 4.26 -20.47 -10.66
CA ARG A 206 3.20 -19.48 -10.86
C ARG A 206 1.99 -20.16 -11.45
N VAL A 207 0.81 -19.82 -10.98
CA VAL A 207 -0.45 -20.36 -11.48
C VAL A 207 -1.52 -19.28 -11.52
N LYS A 208 -2.33 -19.26 -12.56
CA LYS A 208 -3.58 -18.49 -12.58
C LYS A 208 -4.60 -19.23 -11.75
N ALA A 209 -5.22 -18.57 -10.79
CA ALA A 209 -6.19 -19.18 -9.92
C ALA A 209 -7.23 -18.13 -9.46
N GLU A 210 -8.36 -18.60 -9.00
CA GLU A 210 -9.23 -17.84 -8.12
C GLU A 210 -8.76 -18.11 -6.68
N ALA A 211 -8.26 -17.07 -6.00
CA ALA A 211 -7.77 -17.15 -4.64
C ALA A 211 -8.86 -16.67 -3.68
N CYS A 212 -9.31 -17.57 -2.79
CA CYS A 212 -10.34 -17.29 -1.80
C CYS A 212 -9.73 -17.26 -0.39
N LEU A 213 -10.11 -16.27 0.43
CA LEU A 213 -9.76 -16.19 1.85
C LEU A 213 -10.94 -16.58 2.71
N TYR A 214 -10.72 -17.52 3.59
CA TYR A 214 -11.71 -17.96 4.58
C TYR A 214 -11.27 -17.52 5.97
N ARG A 215 -12.21 -16.98 6.77
CA ARG A 215 -12.04 -16.65 8.18
C ARG A 215 -13.03 -17.45 9.00
N ASN A 216 -12.54 -18.33 9.89
CA ASN A 216 -13.36 -19.24 10.70
C ASN A 216 -14.33 -20.09 9.86
N GLY A 217 -13.94 -20.47 8.64
CA GLY A 217 -14.75 -21.27 7.72
C GLY A 217 -15.62 -20.47 6.75
N GLU A 218 -15.81 -19.18 6.94
CA GLU A 218 -16.57 -18.30 6.06
C GLU A 218 -15.66 -17.61 5.03
N MET A 219 -16.07 -17.60 3.76
CA MET A 219 -15.34 -16.88 2.70
C MET A 219 -15.59 -15.38 2.81
N ILE A 220 -14.50 -14.62 3.00
CA ILE A 220 -14.54 -13.17 3.19
C ILE A 220 -13.92 -12.38 2.04
N PHE A 221 -13.21 -13.05 1.12
CA PHE A 221 -12.58 -12.41 -0.03
C PHE A 221 -12.35 -13.44 -1.14
N SER A 222 -12.50 -13.02 -2.40
CA SER A 222 -12.10 -13.77 -3.59
C SER A 222 -11.59 -12.83 -4.66
N GLU A 223 -10.51 -13.23 -5.34
CA GLU A 223 -9.96 -12.51 -6.48
C GLU A 223 -9.25 -13.48 -7.44
N ARG A 224 -9.49 -13.32 -8.76
CA ARG A 224 -8.76 -14.06 -9.79
C ARG A 224 -7.45 -13.35 -10.12
N GLY A 225 -6.35 -14.12 -10.18
CA GLY A 225 -5.05 -13.59 -10.53
C GLY A 225 -3.95 -14.64 -10.60
N GLU A 226 -2.72 -14.18 -10.85
CA GLU A 226 -1.55 -15.03 -10.77
C GLU A 226 -1.10 -15.16 -9.31
N VAL A 227 -1.06 -16.41 -8.82
CA VAL A 227 -0.48 -16.78 -7.54
C VAL A 227 0.95 -17.25 -7.76
N GLN A 228 1.88 -16.71 -6.99
CA GLN A 228 3.28 -17.09 -6.98
C GLN A 228 3.62 -17.83 -5.70
N PHE A 229 4.19 -19.03 -5.83
CA PHE A 229 4.67 -19.82 -4.71
C PHE A 229 6.10 -19.41 -4.33
N ARG A 230 6.31 -19.08 -3.06
CA ARG A 230 7.63 -18.91 -2.44
C ARG A 230 7.95 -20.15 -1.61
N ALA A 231 9.11 -20.17 -0.94
CA ALA A 231 9.50 -21.33 -0.12
C ALA A 231 8.55 -21.60 1.05
N ASP A 232 7.94 -20.55 1.61
CA ASP A 232 7.13 -20.59 2.84
C ASP A 232 5.87 -19.73 2.76
N SER A 233 5.59 -19.15 1.61
CA SER A 233 4.51 -18.16 1.47
C SER A 233 3.95 -18.11 0.05
N LEU A 234 2.70 -17.66 -0.04
CA LEU A 234 2.03 -17.32 -1.29
C LEU A 234 2.15 -15.82 -1.55
N SER A 235 2.28 -15.44 -2.82
CA SER A 235 2.40 -14.06 -3.28
C SER A 235 1.65 -13.90 -4.61
N GLY A 236 1.76 -12.73 -5.24
CA GLY A 236 0.96 -12.33 -6.40
C GLY A 236 -0.09 -11.31 -6.00
N ILE A 237 -0.61 -10.54 -6.97
CA ILE A 237 -1.50 -9.39 -6.70
C ILE A 237 -2.74 -9.82 -5.90
N CYS A 238 -3.42 -10.89 -6.29
CA CYS A 238 -4.61 -11.39 -5.60
C CYS A 238 -4.32 -11.81 -4.14
N ILE A 239 -3.16 -12.43 -3.87
CA ILE A 239 -2.73 -12.78 -2.51
C ILE A 239 -2.35 -11.53 -1.71
N MET A 240 -1.67 -10.58 -2.32
CA MET A 240 -1.31 -9.33 -1.67
C MET A 240 -2.56 -8.50 -1.32
N ASN A 241 -3.55 -8.42 -2.22
CA ASN A 241 -4.84 -7.80 -1.94
C ASN A 241 -5.57 -8.51 -0.79
N MET A 242 -5.55 -9.83 -0.78
CA MET A 242 -6.13 -10.67 0.28
C MET A 242 -5.49 -10.40 1.64
N SER A 243 -4.17 -10.13 1.70
CA SER A 243 -3.43 -9.91 2.96
C SER A 243 -3.99 -8.77 3.80
N ARG A 244 -4.67 -7.80 3.16
CA ARG A 244 -5.32 -6.65 3.81
C ARG A 244 -6.45 -7.04 4.77
N TYR A 245 -7.01 -8.23 4.63
CA TYR A 245 -8.12 -8.73 5.46
C TYR A 245 -7.66 -9.64 6.60
N ILE A 246 -6.37 -10.00 6.65
CA ILE A 246 -5.83 -10.89 7.67
C ILE A 246 -5.48 -10.09 8.92
N ARG A 247 -6.05 -10.48 10.08
CA ARG A 247 -5.82 -9.88 11.39
C ARG A 247 -5.46 -10.97 12.41
N ARG A 248 -4.75 -10.62 13.47
CA ARG A 248 -4.43 -11.58 14.54
C ARG A 248 -5.69 -12.06 15.25
N GLY A 249 -5.67 -13.30 15.72
CA GLY A 249 -6.73 -13.84 16.60
C GLY A 249 -7.87 -14.57 15.89
N ALA A 250 -7.79 -14.82 14.58
CA ALA A 250 -8.75 -15.65 13.86
C ALA A 250 -8.04 -16.76 13.07
N ASP A 251 -8.76 -17.85 12.77
CA ASP A 251 -8.27 -18.91 11.88
C ASP A 251 -8.54 -18.53 10.42
N TYR A 252 -7.46 -18.41 9.66
CA TYR A 252 -7.53 -18.09 8.24
C TYR A 252 -7.03 -19.24 7.39
N ARG A 253 -7.71 -19.46 6.26
CA ARG A 253 -7.31 -20.42 5.23
C ARG A 253 -7.42 -19.78 3.86
N ILE A 254 -6.49 -20.14 2.97
CA ILE A 254 -6.54 -19.79 1.55
C ILE A 254 -6.96 -21.04 0.79
N GLY A 255 -7.96 -20.89 -0.08
CA GLY A 255 -8.32 -21.87 -1.09
C GLY A 255 -7.95 -21.35 -2.47
N LEU A 256 -7.25 -22.17 -3.26
CA LEU A 256 -6.90 -21.83 -4.64
C LEU A 256 -7.68 -22.73 -5.59
N ASN A 257 -8.60 -22.13 -6.36
CA ASN A 257 -9.21 -22.79 -7.51
C ASN A 257 -8.32 -22.58 -8.73
N ILE A 258 -7.52 -23.59 -9.06
CA ILE A 258 -6.58 -23.55 -10.20
C ILE A 258 -7.22 -23.99 -11.52
N THR A 259 -8.49 -24.32 -11.48
CA THR A 259 -9.32 -24.74 -12.63
C THR A 259 -10.57 -23.87 -12.76
N ALA A 260 -10.49 -22.61 -12.33
CA ALA A 260 -11.61 -21.67 -12.25
C ALA A 260 -12.29 -21.34 -13.60
N ASP A 261 -11.70 -21.74 -14.71
CA ASP A 261 -12.26 -21.56 -16.05
C ASP A 261 -13.23 -22.69 -16.43
N PHE A 262 -13.30 -23.79 -15.65
CA PHE A 262 -14.18 -24.92 -15.86
C PHE A 262 -15.28 -24.96 -14.79
N SER A 263 -16.49 -25.31 -15.21
CA SER A 263 -17.54 -25.78 -14.29
C SER A 263 -17.14 -27.11 -13.67
N ARG A 264 -17.76 -27.47 -12.54
CA ARG A 264 -17.52 -28.76 -11.88
C ARG A 264 -17.76 -29.97 -12.82
N ALA A 265 -18.80 -29.93 -13.60
CA ALA A 265 -19.18 -31.02 -14.54
C ALA A 265 -18.14 -31.13 -15.68
N GLU A 266 -17.68 -30.01 -16.23
CA GLU A 266 -16.63 -30.00 -17.25
C GLU A 266 -15.32 -30.56 -16.69
N LEU A 267 -14.90 -30.10 -15.49
CA LEU A 267 -13.69 -30.59 -14.83
C LEU A 267 -13.76 -32.11 -14.59
N GLU A 268 -14.86 -32.62 -14.07
CA GLU A 268 -15.04 -34.07 -13.87
C GLU A 268 -15.00 -34.85 -15.18
N THR A 269 -15.56 -34.31 -16.25
CA THR A 269 -15.49 -34.92 -17.59
C THR A 269 -14.04 -34.98 -18.09
N ILE A 270 -13.27 -33.87 -17.92
CA ILE A 270 -11.87 -33.82 -18.27
C ILE A 270 -11.06 -34.83 -17.46
N LEU A 271 -11.30 -34.90 -16.15
CA LEU A 271 -10.61 -35.87 -15.27
C LEU A 271 -10.92 -37.32 -15.66
N ARG A 272 -12.17 -37.68 -15.92
CA ARG A 272 -12.57 -39.03 -16.40
C ARG A 272 -11.84 -39.40 -17.68
N ASN A 273 -11.81 -38.51 -18.66
CA ASN A 273 -11.13 -38.76 -19.93
C ASN A 273 -9.63 -38.96 -19.73
N LYS A 274 -8.96 -38.16 -18.87
CA LYS A 274 -7.52 -38.28 -18.61
C LYS A 274 -7.15 -39.54 -17.82
N LEU A 275 -7.91 -39.85 -16.77
CA LEU A 275 -7.69 -41.01 -15.91
C LEU A 275 -8.04 -42.34 -16.59
N SER A 276 -8.86 -42.35 -17.65
CA SER A 276 -9.18 -43.53 -18.43
C SER A 276 -8.05 -43.97 -19.39
N LEU A 277 -7.03 -43.13 -19.58
CA LEU A 277 -5.90 -43.49 -20.44
C LEU A 277 -5.03 -44.56 -19.74
N LYS A 278 -4.99 -45.74 -20.37
CA LYS A 278 -4.27 -46.92 -19.83
C LYS A 278 -2.78 -46.64 -19.69
N GLY A 279 -2.20 -47.11 -18.59
CA GLY A 279 -0.75 -47.05 -18.34
C GLY A 279 -0.27 -45.68 -17.89
N LEU A 280 -1.14 -44.73 -17.62
CA LEU A 280 -0.77 -43.44 -17.03
C LEU A 280 -1.00 -43.48 -15.52
N SER A 281 0.00 -42.96 -14.79
CA SER A 281 -0.15 -42.66 -13.36
C SER A 281 -1.06 -41.44 -13.13
N ALA A 282 -1.53 -41.28 -11.90
CA ALA A 282 -2.34 -40.13 -11.48
C ALA A 282 -1.62 -38.80 -11.79
N ALA A 283 -0.33 -38.70 -11.50
CA ALA A 283 0.46 -37.51 -11.80
C ALA A 283 0.58 -37.25 -13.31
N GLU A 284 0.71 -38.30 -14.11
CA GLU A 284 0.76 -38.17 -15.57
C GLU A 284 -0.58 -37.79 -16.18
N ALA A 285 -1.68 -38.31 -15.65
CA ALA A 285 -3.02 -37.95 -16.08
C ALA A 285 -3.32 -36.44 -15.85
N LEU A 286 -2.71 -35.80 -14.87
CA LEU A 286 -2.87 -34.37 -14.63
C LEU A 286 -2.02 -33.47 -15.53
N LYS A 287 -1.09 -34.01 -16.34
CA LYS A 287 -0.33 -33.23 -17.34
C LYS A 287 -1.31 -32.47 -18.25
N THR A 288 -0.92 -31.26 -18.65
CA THR A 288 -1.71 -30.30 -19.44
C THR A 288 -2.89 -29.62 -18.71
N LEU A 289 -3.35 -30.18 -17.57
CA LEU A 289 -4.35 -29.54 -16.72
C LEU A 289 -3.70 -28.66 -15.64
N VAL A 290 -2.65 -29.19 -14.99
CA VAL A 290 -1.89 -28.47 -13.97
C VAL A 290 -0.39 -28.58 -14.25
N ARG A 291 0.40 -27.62 -13.71
CA ARG A 291 1.85 -27.72 -13.75
C ARG A 291 2.34 -28.94 -12.95
N HIS A 292 3.34 -29.62 -13.44
CA HIS A 292 3.86 -30.86 -12.85
C HIS A 292 4.13 -30.76 -11.32
N GLN A 293 4.74 -29.65 -10.88
CA GLN A 293 5.03 -29.42 -9.45
C GLN A 293 3.74 -29.36 -8.60
N LEU A 294 2.67 -28.75 -9.12
CA LEU A 294 1.39 -28.63 -8.44
C LEU A 294 0.63 -29.96 -8.40
N ALA A 295 0.79 -30.84 -9.40
CA ALA A 295 0.11 -32.13 -9.45
C ALA A 295 0.33 -32.94 -8.17
N PHE A 296 1.57 -33.00 -7.66
CA PHE A 296 1.89 -33.72 -6.41
C PHE A 296 1.15 -33.14 -5.20
N THR A 297 1.06 -31.83 -5.09
CA THR A 297 0.34 -31.19 -3.97
C THR A 297 -1.16 -31.44 -4.06
N VAL A 298 -1.74 -31.36 -5.26
CA VAL A 298 -3.16 -31.68 -5.52
C VAL A 298 -3.47 -33.13 -5.15
N LEU A 299 -2.67 -34.08 -5.64
CA LEU A 299 -2.83 -35.51 -5.37
C LEU A 299 -2.72 -35.81 -3.88
N LYS A 300 -1.71 -35.23 -3.21
CA LYS A 300 -1.55 -35.37 -1.76
C LYS A 300 -2.77 -34.85 -0.99
N GLN A 301 -3.34 -33.73 -1.39
CA GLN A 301 -4.55 -33.19 -0.75
C GLN A 301 -5.79 -34.03 -1.03
N ALA A 302 -5.84 -34.72 -2.18
CA ALA A 302 -6.88 -35.66 -2.54
C ALA A 302 -6.72 -37.05 -1.86
N GLY A 303 -5.57 -37.32 -1.21
CA GLY A 303 -5.23 -38.62 -0.65
C GLY A 303 -4.96 -39.67 -1.74
N ILE A 304 -4.32 -39.26 -2.84
CA ILE A 304 -3.98 -40.13 -4.00
C ILE A 304 -2.45 -40.15 -4.13
N GLU A 305 -1.90 -41.36 -4.31
CA GLU A 305 -0.47 -41.50 -4.56
C GLU A 305 -0.13 -41.10 -6.02
N PRO A 306 0.97 -40.39 -6.26
CA PRO A 306 1.30 -39.87 -7.59
C PRO A 306 1.53 -40.93 -8.68
N ASP A 307 2.03 -42.09 -8.29
CA ASP A 307 2.35 -43.24 -9.15
C ASP A 307 1.16 -44.22 -9.32
N GLU A 308 0.08 -43.99 -8.63
CA GLU A 308 -1.14 -44.81 -8.72
C GLU A 308 -1.74 -44.75 -10.12
N GLU A 309 -2.26 -45.91 -10.62
CA GLU A 309 -2.90 -45.96 -11.93
C GLU A 309 -4.23 -45.19 -11.97
N GLY A 310 -4.41 -44.32 -13.00
CA GLY A 310 -5.58 -43.49 -13.16
C GLY A 310 -6.91 -44.23 -13.11
N LEU A 311 -6.94 -45.46 -13.65
CA LEU A 311 -8.14 -46.31 -13.66
C LEU A 311 -8.62 -46.71 -12.25
N SER A 312 -7.71 -46.87 -11.29
CA SER A 312 -8.06 -47.20 -9.91
C SER A 312 -8.82 -46.04 -9.21
N ILE A 313 -8.50 -44.80 -9.60
CA ILE A 313 -9.19 -43.62 -9.10
C ILE A 313 -10.62 -43.54 -9.66
N LEU A 314 -10.80 -43.92 -10.93
CA LEU A 314 -12.13 -43.93 -11.57
C LEU A 314 -13.07 -45.01 -11.00
N ALA A 315 -12.50 -46.09 -10.45
CA ALA A 315 -13.28 -47.16 -9.83
C ALA A 315 -14.01 -46.71 -8.55
N ASP A 316 -13.58 -45.60 -7.94
CA ASP A 316 -14.18 -45.03 -6.73
C ASP A 316 -14.60 -43.56 -7.01
N ALA A 317 -15.92 -43.36 -7.12
CA ALA A 317 -16.48 -42.02 -7.35
C ALA A 317 -16.08 -40.98 -6.28
N GLY A 318 -15.92 -41.38 -5.02
CA GLY A 318 -15.49 -40.51 -3.92
C GLY A 318 -14.04 -40.04 -4.08
N ARG A 319 -13.17 -40.81 -4.70
CA ARG A 319 -11.79 -40.43 -4.98
C ARG A 319 -11.69 -39.39 -6.12
N LEU A 320 -12.50 -39.58 -7.17
CA LEU A 320 -12.62 -38.59 -8.25
C LEU A 320 -13.14 -37.27 -7.71
N GLU A 321 -14.15 -37.31 -6.84
CA GLU A 321 -14.69 -36.12 -6.19
C GLU A 321 -13.62 -35.36 -5.35
N LYS A 322 -12.86 -36.09 -4.51
CA LYS A 322 -11.75 -35.51 -3.74
C LYS A 322 -10.68 -34.88 -4.63
N LEU A 323 -10.37 -35.50 -5.77
CA LEU A 323 -9.42 -34.97 -6.73
C LEU A 323 -9.93 -33.66 -7.35
N ALA A 324 -11.20 -33.64 -7.75
CA ALA A 324 -11.82 -32.43 -8.27
C ALA A 324 -11.92 -31.33 -7.20
N ASP A 325 -12.20 -31.68 -5.94
CA ASP A 325 -12.20 -30.74 -4.80
C ASP A 325 -10.82 -30.15 -4.56
N ALA A 326 -9.77 -30.95 -4.62
CA ALA A 326 -8.39 -30.46 -4.47
C ALA A 326 -7.96 -29.50 -5.59
N LEU A 327 -8.49 -29.68 -6.81
CA LEU A 327 -8.25 -28.80 -7.95
C LEU A 327 -9.05 -27.49 -7.86
N THR A 328 -10.28 -27.55 -7.36
CA THR A 328 -11.16 -26.38 -7.22
C THR A 328 -10.96 -25.61 -5.91
N CYS A 329 -10.31 -26.22 -4.91
CA CYS A 329 -10.02 -25.59 -3.62
C CYS A 329 -8.77 -26.21 -2.99
N MET A 330 -7.59 -25.95 -3.56
CA MET A 330 -6.32 -26.33 -2.94
C MET A 330 -6.12 -25.49 -1.68
N LYS A 331 -6.08 -26.15 -0.51
CA LYS A 331 -6.17 -25.50 0.81
C LYS A 331 -4.80 -25.25 1.41
N PHE A 332 -4.64 -24.06 1.99
CA PHE A 332 -3.47 -23.66 2.76
C PHE A 332 -3.91 -22.96 4.04
N LYS A 333 -3.34 -23.36 5.18
CA LYS A 333 -3.58 -22.70 6.46
C LYS A 333 -2.66 -21.50 6.58
N VAL A 334 -3.23 -20.33 6.84
CA VAL A 334 -2.46 -19.11 7.04
C VAL A 334 -1.71 -19.19 8.38
N LYS A 335 -0.39 -19.01 8.34
CA LYS A 335 0.48 -18.91 9.50
C LYS A 335 0.66 -17.46 9.94
N GLY A 336 0.73 -16.53 8.98
CA GLY A 336 0.94 -15.12 9.21
C GLY A 336 1.13 -14.32 7.93
N LEU A 337 1.54 -13.08 8.11
CA LEU A 337 1.92 -12.17 7.04
C LEU A 337 3.43 -11.98 7.04
N LYS A 338 4.04 -11.80 5.87
CA LYS A 338 5.42 -11.32 5.79
C LYS A 338 5.52 -9.93 6.44
N GLY A 339 6.68 -9.67 7.04
CA GLY A 339 6.87 -8.51 7.90
C GLY A 339 6.91 -7.17 7.16
N TRP A 340 7.12 -6.12 7.93
CA TRP A 340 7.14 -4.71 7.50
C TRP A 340 8.11 -4.40 6.35
N ASN A 341 9.19 -5.16 6.23
CA ASN A 341 10.19 -4.97 5.18
C ASN A 341 9.76 -5.52 3.81
N GLU A 342 8.70 -6.32 3.76
CA GLU A 342 8.15 -6.87 2.52
C GLU A 342 6.76 -6.30 2.18
N ALA A 343 6.11 -5.66 3.15
CA ALA A 343 4.80 -5.06 2.96
C ALA A 343 4.88 -3.77 2.15
N GLN A 344 4.04 -3.62 1.14
CA GLN A 344 4.00 -2.38 0.35
C GLN A 344 3.38 -1.23 1.12
N VAL A 345 2.37 -1.51 1.97
CA VAL A 345 1.65 -0.49 2.73
C VAL A 345 1.37 -0.95 4.14
N THR A 346 0.98 0.00 4.97
CA THR A 346 0.47 -0.19 6.32
C THR A 346 -1.05 -0.15 6.30
N ALA A 347 -1.72 -1.17 6.79
CA ALA A 347 -3.14 -1.10 7.12
C ALA A 347 -3.29 -0.60 8.56
N GLY A 348 -4.30 0.23 8.80
CA GLY A 348 -4.45 0.99 10.03
C GLY A 348 -3.76 2.36 9.96
N GLY A 349 -4.09 3.26 10.88
CA GLY A 349 -3.58 4.62 10.90
C GLY A 349 -4.40 5.55 11.77
N VAL A 350 -4.19 6.85 11.63
CA VAL A 350 -4.99 7.89 12.27
C VAL A 350 -6.44 7.77 11.80
N LYS A 351 -7.38 7.66 12.74
CA LYS A 351 -8.80 7.49 12.42
C LYS A 351 -9.33 8.61 11.52
N LEU A 352 -9.88 8.27 10.37
CA LEU A 352 -10.47 9.23 9.42
C LEU A 352 -11.60 10.06 10.02
N SER A 353 -12.34 9.53 11.00
CA SER A 353 -13.41 10.27 11.71
C SER A 353 -12.89 11.48 12.49
N GLN A 354 -11.61 11.53 12.84
CA GLN A 354 -10.96 12.62 13.57
C GLN A 354 -10.31 13.66 12.64
N VAL A 355 -10.43 13.48 11.33
CA VAL A 355 -9.87 14.37 10.29
C VAL A 355 -11.00 14.87 9.41
N ASP A 356 -10.98 16.13 9.02
CA ASP A 356 -11.90 16.67 8.02
C ASP A 356 -11.47 16.17 6.62
N HIS A 357 -12.38 15.55 5.90
CA HIS A 357 -12.07 14.91 4.62
C HIS A 357 -11.87 15.88 3.44
N MET A 358 -12.29 17.13 3.58
CA MET A 358 -12.13 18.16 2.54
C MET A 358 -10.86 18.97 2.71
N THR A 359 -10.51 19.30 3.95
CA THR A 359 -9.35 20.12 4.29
C THR A 359 -8.17 19.31 4.81
N MET A 360 -8.40 18.07 5.23
CA MET A 360 -7.45 17.20 5.94
C MET A 360 -6.99 17.76 7.29
N GLU A 361 -7.68 18.79 7.84
CA GLU A 361 -7.42 19.33 9.16
C GLU A 361 -7.92 18.39 10.25
N SER A 362 -7.15 18.27 11.33
CA SER A 362 -7.58 17.60 12.55
C SER A 362 -8.83 18.29 13.15
N LYS A 363 -9.82 17.48 13.54
CA LYS A 363 -10.98 17.94 14.31
C LYS A 363 -10.67 18.13 15.80
N LEU A 364 -9.51 17.65 16.26
CA LEU A 364 -9.11 17.70 17.68
C LEU A 364 -8.12 18.82 17.96
N VAL A 365 -7.21 19.10 17.02
CA VAL A 365 -6.12 20.05 17.19
C VAL A 365 -6.13 21.03 16.02
N PRO A 366 -6.60 22.28 16.20
CA PRO A 366 -6.65 23.28 15.14
C PRO A 366 -5.27 23.59 14.56
N GLY A 367 -5.16 23.67 13.24
CA GLY A 367 -3.90 23.91 12.52
C GLY A 367 -3.02 22.67 12.32
N LEU A 368 -3.43 21.50 12.81
CA LEU A 368 -2.79 20.22 12.53
C LEU A 368 -3.50 19.53 11.37
N PHE A 369 -2.72 19.01 10.42
CA PHE A 369 -3.21 18.32 9.23
C PHE A 369 -2.57 16.94 9.09
N PHE A 370 -3.24 16.04 8.36
CA PHE A 370 -2.75 14.69 8.06
C PHE A 370 -2.91 14.38 6.58
N SER A 371 -1.94 13.68 5.97
CA SER A 371 -2.09 13.21 4.59
C SER A 371 -1.31 11.93 4.30
N GLY A 372 -1.80 11.17 3.32
CA GLY A 372 -1.16 9.94 2.86
C GLY A 372 -1.33 8.77 3.81
N GLU A 373 -0.33 7.90 3.82
CA GLU A 373 -0.38 6.57 4.49
C GLU A 373 -0.42 6.63 6.03
N VAL A 374 -0.23 7.80 6.64
CA VAL A 374 -0.43 7.99 8.09
C VAL A 374 -1.92 7.90 8.48
N LEU A 375 -2.82 8.12 7.54
CA LEU A 375 -4.27 7.96 7.72
C LEU A 375 -4.68 6.48 7.71
N ASP A 376 -5.77 6.14 8.38
CA ASP A 376 -6.34 4.79 8.38
C ASP A 376 -6.99 4.47 7.03
N TYR A 377 -6.16 4.29 6.02
CA TYR A 377 -6.54 3.92 4.67
C TYR A 377 -5.50 2.95 4.07
N ASP A 378 -5.98 1.83 3.56
CA ASP A 378 -5.21 0.91 2.74
C ASP A 378 -6.05 0.46 1.53
N GLY A 379 -5.63 0.83 0.33
CA GLY A 379 -6.22 0.42 -0.93
C GLY A 379 -5.58 -0.86 -1.48
N PRO A 380 -6.20 -1.54 -2.46
CA PRO A 380 -5.60 -2.68 -3.15
C PRO A 380 -4.37 -2.28 -3.97
N CYS A 381 -3.64 -3.26 -4.49
CA CYS A 381 -2.61 -3.04 -5.50
C CYS A 381 -3.22 -2.36 -6.73
N GLY A 382 -2.44 -1.49 -7.41
CA GLY A 382 -2.88 -0.91 -8.67
C GLY A 382 -3.08 0.61 -8.68
N GLY A 383 -2.37 1.36 -7.83
CA GLY A 383 -2.34 2.82 -7.84
C GLY A 383 -3.21 3.51 -6.78
N TYR A 384 -4.06 2.78 -6.07
CA TYR A 384 -5.01 3.35 -5.11
C TYR A 384 -4.33 4.04 -3.92
N ASN A 385 -3.26 3.47 -3.38
CA ASN A 385 -2.54 4.03 -2.23
C ASN A 385 -1.79 5.33 -2.57
N LEU A 386 -1.17 5.38 -3.75
CA LEU A 386 -0.54 6.62 -4.23
C LEU A 386 -1.60 7.67 -4.58
N HIS A 387 -2.72 7.27 -5.20
CA HIS A 387 -3.84 8.16 -5.44
C HIS A 387 -4.33 8.82 -4.14
N HIS A 388 -4.57 8.03 -3.09
CA HIS A 388 -4.95 8.54 -1.77
C HIS A 388 -3.90 9.52 -1.22
N ALA A 389 -2.61 9.23 -1.39
CA ALA A 389 -1.55 10.13 -0.96
C ALA A 389 -1.56 11.46 -1.72
N TRP A 390 -1.77 11.43 -3.03
CA TRP A 390 -1.91 12.65 -3.84
C TRP A 390 -3.13 13.47 -3.42
N LEU A 391 -4.31 12.84 -3.41
CA LEU A 391 -5.58 13.50 -3.11
C LEU A 391 -5.57 14.17 -1.74
N THR A 392 -5.15 13.44 -0.70
CA THR A 392 -5.08 13.96 0.67
C THR A 392 -3.98 15.02 0.82
N GLY A 393 -2.85 14.87 0.11
CA GLY A 393 -1.80 15.90 0.06
C GLY A 393 -2.30 17.21 -0.56
N ILE A 394 -2.97 17.13 -1.72
CA ILE A 394 -3.57 18.29 -2.40
C ILE A 394 -4.57 19.00 -1.49
N ARG A 395 -5.48 18.25 -0.86
CA ARG A 395 -6.51 18.79 0.05
C ARG A 395 -5.88 19.43 1.29
N ALA A 396 -4.87 18.78 1.88
CA ALA A 396 -4.11 19.33 3.00
C ALA A 396 -3.42 20.64 2.63
N GLY A 397 -2.74 20.69 1.48
CA GLY A 397 -2.10 21.91 1.00
C GLY A 397 -3.07 23.08 0.81
N LYS A 398 -4.25 22.80 0.21
CA LYS A 398 -5.35 23.79 0.10
C LYS A 398 -5.84 24.24 1.47
N GLY A 399 -6.12 23.29 2.39
CA GLY A 399 -6.61 23.57 3.74
C GLY A 399 -5.66 24.43 4.55
N MET A 400 -4.36 24.11 4.52
CA MET A 400 -3.30 24.88 5.21
C MET A 400 -3.21 26.31 4.66
N ALA A 401 -3.20 26.48 3.33
CA ALA A 401 -3.12 27.79 2.69
C ALA A 401 -4.31 28.68 3.09
N LEU A 402 -5.54 28.14 3.06
CA LEU A 402 -6.74 28.87 3.50
C LEU A 402 -6.65 29.25 4.98
N LYS A 403 -6.29 28.31 5.85
CA LYS A 403 -6.15 28.54 7.30
C LYS A 403 -5.15 29.66 7.61
N CYS A 404 -4.00 29.66 6.94
CA CYS A 404 -2.98 30.69 7.14
C CYS A 404 -3.43 32.06 6.62
N THR A 405 -4.08 32.13 5.47
CA THR A 405 -4.57 33.40 4.89
C THR A 405 -5.71 34.01 5.69
N GLU A 406 -6.62 33.22 6.26
CA GLU A 406 -7.66 33.69 7.16
C GLU A 406 -7.09 34.27 8.47
N SER A 407 -6.02 33.70 8.98
CA SER A 407 -5.35 34.15 10.22
C SER A 407 -4.53 35.44 10.05
N ILE A 408 -4.30 35.89 8.82
CA ILE A 408 -3.54 37.12 8.50
C ILE A 408 -4.48 38.30 8.23
N ARG A 409 -5.73 38.03 7.90
CA ARG A 409 -6.81 39.04 7.76
C ARG A 409 -7.40 39.40 9.11
#